data_966e352acc0f1af7cca7e8aa709e1772
#
_entry.id   966e352acc0f1af7cca7e8aa709e1772
#
_cell.length_a   1.000
_cell.length_b   1.000
_cell.length_c   1.000
_cell.angle_alpha   90.00
_cell.angle_beta   90.00
_cell.angle_gamma   90.00
#
_symmetry.space_group_name_H-M   'P 1'
#
loop_
_entity.id
_entity.type
_entity.pdbx_description
1 polymer ?
#
loop_
_entity_poly.entity_id
_entity_poly.type
_entity_poly.pdbx_seq_one_letter_code
_entity_poly.pdbx_strand_id
1 'polypeptide(L)'
;VQRTIFTEDHEQFRQTVRAFLEKECAPHTAEWLEAGVVSREAWRKAGEAGLLGWMVPEEFGGLGIKDFRYSVVIAEEIAATQTQGIALGLHNDVVAPYLIDLTTQEQRQRWLPGFVTGERLVAIAMSEPGAGSDLKQVLATARREGDHYVLNGTKTFISNGILADLVIVVARTDPEAGHRGMSLLVVEEGFEGFERGRKLDKIGNRAQDTAELFFRDVRVPARNLLGAEGKGFYYLMRNLPQERLGIAVYAIAQADRAFLVTTQYARDRHAFGQPIGQFQVNRFALAEIKTKLDVAHAYLDRCVQAAVDGELTAEEAAGAKWWATELQWEIVDRCLQLHGGYGYINEYEIARLWRDARVQRLYGGTTEIMKEIVGRSLGF
;
A
#
# COMPACT_ATOMS: atom_id res chain seq x y z
N VAL A 1 25.55 0.53 -6.67
CA VAL A 1 26.02 0.63 -5.28
C VAL A 1 25.46 -0.56 -4.50
N GLN A 2 26.28 -1.26 -3.72
CA GLN A 2 25.83 -2.38 -2.90
C GLN A 2 24.99 -1.83 -1.73
N ARG A 3 23.81 -2.40 -1.52
CA ARG A 3 22.94 -2.08 -0.38
C ARG A 3 23.39 -2.89 0.83
N THR A 4 23.41 -2.26 1.98
CA THR A 4 23.93 -2.84 3.23
C THR A 4 22.92 -2.88 4.37
N ILE A 5 21.65 -2.52 4.09
CA ILE A 5 20.62 -2.46 5.13
C ILE A 5 20.08 -3.84 5.54
N PHE A 6 20.26 -4.86 4.70
CA PHE A 6 19.74 -6.20 4.97
C PHE A 6 20.75 -7.07 5.70
N THR A 7 20.25 -7.87 6.65
CA THR A 7 20.99 -8.92 7.35
C THR A 7 20.68 -10.28 6.74
N GLU A 8 21.34 -11.33 7.22
CA GLU A 8 21.09 -12.72 6.78
C GLU A 8 19.61 -13.13 7.00
N ASP A 9 18.99 -12.71 8.11
CA ASP A 9 17.57 -13.00 8.40
C ASP A 9 16.65 -12.40 7.32
N HIS A 10 16.94 -11.16 6.86
CA HIS A 10 16.18 -10.54 5.78
C HIS A 10 16.33 -11.28 4.45
N GLU A 11 17.51 -11.83 4.17
CA GLU A 11 17.75 -12.60 2.95
C GLU A 11 17.09 -14.00 3.01
N GLN A 12 17.02 -14.63 4.18
CA GLN A 12 16.25 -15.86 4.39
C GLN A 12 14.74 -15.58 4.22
N PHE A 13 14.26 -14.49 4.80
CA PHE A 13 12.87 -14.05 4.61
C PHE A 13 12.56 -13.77 3.14
N ARG A 14 13.48 -13.13 2.41
CA ARG A 14 13.37 -12.90 0.96
C ARG A 14 13.12 -14.20 0.19
N GLN A 15 13.86 -15.26 0.51
CA GLN A 15 13.68 -16.57 -0.13
C GLN A 15 12.28 -17.14 0.17
N THR A 16 11.81 -17.00 1.40
CA THR A 16 10.45 -17.44 1.80
C THR A 16 9.37 -16.67 1.04
N VAL A 17 9.49 -15.34 0.97
CA VAL A 17 8.54 -14.48 0.24
C VAL A 17 8.53 -14.84 -1.25
N ARG A 18 9.70 -14.97 -1.87
CA ARG A 18 9.83 -15.34 -3.28
C ARG A 18 9.18 -16.68 -3.57
N ALA A 19 9.51 -17.72 -2.79
CA ALA A 19 8.96 -19.06 -2.96
C ALA A 19 7.43 -19.06 -2.86
N PHE A 20 6.86 -18.32 -1.89
CA PHE A 20 5.43 -18.15 -1.76
C PHE A 20 4.81 -17.46 -2.98
N LEU A 21 5.37 -16.32 -3.41
CA LEU A 21 4.83 -15.55 -4.51
C LEU A 21 4.89 -16.32 -5.83
N GLU A 22 6.00 -17.00 -6.11
CA GLU A 22 6.16 -17.82 -7.32
C GLU A 22 5.22 -19.02 -7.36
N LYS A 23 5.01 -19.68 -6.21
CA LYS A 23 4.20 -20.90 -6.13
C LYS A 23 2.69 -20.62 -6.00
N GLU A 24 2.33 -19.67 -5.13
CA GLU A 24 0.92 -19.47 -4.73
C GLU A 24 0.26 -18.24 -5.37
N CYS A 25 1.03 -17.29 -5.92
CA CYS A 25 0.49 -16.06 -6.50
C CYS A 25 0.69 -15.95 -8.00
N ALA A 26 1.90 -16.15 -8.51
CA ALA A 26 2.23 -15.95 -9.91
C ALA A 26 1.34 -16.79 -10.88
N PRO A 27 1.03 -18.08 -10.60
CA PRO A 27 0.17 -18.87 -11.47
C PRO A 27 -1.27 -18.34 -11.59
N HIS A 28 -1.74 -17.58 -10.59
CA HIS A 28 -3.10 -17.06 -10.49
C HIS A 28 -3.22 -15.59 -10.89
N THR A 29 -2.10 -14.92 -11.21
CA THR A 29 -2.11 -13.46 -11.48
C THR A 29 -3.04 -13.10 -12.65
N ALA A 30 -3.09 -13.90 -13.72
CA ALA A 30 -3.97 -13.64 -14.87
C ALA A 30 -5.45 -13.73 -14.49
N GLU A 31 -5.83 -14.75 -13.73
CA GLU A 31 -7.19 -14.94 -13.20
C GLU A 31 -7.60 -13.76 -12.30
N TRP A 32 -6.72 -13.34 -11.40
CA TRP A 32 -7.00 -12.20 -10.50
C TRP A 32 -7.10 -10.86 -11.23
N LEU A 33 -6.31 -10.67 -12.30
CA LEU A 33 -6.41 -9.48 -13.15
C LEU A 33 -7.77 -9.41 -13.87
N GLU A 34 -8.31 -10.56 -14.30
CA GLU A 34 -9.62 -10.65 -14.92
C GLU A 34 -10.75 -10.50 -13.89
N ALA A 35 -10.68 -11.25 -12.79
CA ALA A 35 -11.65 -11.17 -11.70
C ALA A 35 -11.63 -9.81 -10.98
N GLY A 36 -10.48 -9.14 -10.97
CA GLY A 36 -10.23 -7.88 -10.24
C GLY A 36 -10.25 -8.05 -8.74
N VAL A 37 -9.88 -9.23 -8.26
CA VAL A 37 -9.80 -9.57 -6.83
C VAL A 37 -8.90 -10.79 -6.64
N VAL A 38 -8.11 -10.79 -5.57
CA VAL A 38 -7.29 -11.92 -5.14
C VAL A 38 -8.14 -12.92 -4.35
N SER A 39 -7.91 -14.21 -4.54
CA SER A 39 -8.65 -15.24 -3.79
C SER A 39 -8.36 -15.19 -2.28
N ARG A 40 -9.37 -15.48 -1.46
CA ARG A 40 -9.17 -15.62 0.01
C ARG A 40 -8.18 -16.73 0.37
N GLU A 41 -8.09 -17.75 -0.47
CA GLU A 41 -7.14 -18.84 -0.31
C GLU A 41 -5.68 -18.35 -0.34
N ALA A 42 -5.35 -17.44 -1.26
CA ALA A 42 -4.01 -16.85 -1.32
C ALA A 42 -3.66 -16.08 -0.04
N TRP A 43 -4.63 -15.38 0.56
CA TRP A 43 -4.44 -14.70 1.83
C TRP A 43 -4.19 -15.66 3.00
N ARG A 44 -4.95 -16.76 3.11
CA ARG A 44 -4.72 -17.80 4.14
C ARG A 44 -3.33 -18.42 4.00
N LYS A 45 -2.94 -18.77 2.77
CA LYS A 45 -1.60 -19.29 2.49
C LYS A 45 -0.49 -18.28 2.81
N ALA A 46 -0.73 -16.98 2.63
CA ALA A 46 0.19 -15.94 3.07
C ALA A 46 0.34 -15.91 4.60
N GLY A 47 -0.76 -16.10 5.33
CA GLY A 47 -0.75 -16.27 6.80
C GLY A 47 0.03 -17.52 7.23
N GLU A 48 -0.23 -18.67 6.62
CA GLU A 48 0.48 -19.94 6.86
C GLU A 48 1.98 -19.82 6.59
N ALA A 49 2.37 -19.01 5.60
CA ALA A 49 3.77 -18.72 5.28
C ALA A 49 4.41 -17.66 6.19
N GLY A 50 3.69 -17.13 7.19
CA GLY A 50 4.18 -16.09 8.10
C GLY A 50 4.35 -14.71 7.47
N LEU A 51 3.67 -14.44 6.36
CA LEU A 51 3.78 -13.18 5.61
C LEU A 51 2.75 -12.12 6.02
N LEU A 52 1.90 -12.41 7.00
CA LEU A 52 0.89 -11.50 7.51
C LEU A 52 1.12 -11.23 9.00
N GLY A 53 1.05 -9.95 9.38
CA GLY A 53 1.03 -9.55 10.77
C GLY A 53 2.27 -9.93 11.59
N TRP A 54 3.46 -10.03 10.99
CA TRP A 54 4.69 -10.35 11.75
C TRP A 54 5.00 -9.38 12.89
N MET A 55 4.49 -8.14 12.82
CA MET A 55 4.63 -7.15 13.90
C MET A 55 3.68 -7.40 15.07
N VAL A 56 2.65 -8.21 14.89
CA VAL A 56 1.69 -8.58 15.95
C VAL A 56 2.42 -9.33 17.04
N PRO A 57 2.13 -9.08 18.35
CA PRO A 57 2.74 -9.83 19.45
C PRO A 57 2.50 -11.34 19.33
N GLU A 58 3.48 -12.13 19.80
CA GLU A 58 3.46 -13.60 19.74
C GLU A 58 2.23 -14.20 20.41
N GLU A 59 1.73 -13.60 21.50
CA GLU A 59 0.52 -14.05 22.21
C GLU A 59 -0.76 -14.04 21.32
N PHE A 60 -0.73 -13.32 20.18
CA PHE A 60 -1.83 -13.26 19.19
C PHE A 60 -1.46 -13.92 17.86
N GLY A 61 -0.35 -14.66 17.81
CA GLY A 61 0.08 -15.45 16.65
C GLY A 61 1.06 -14.76 15.71
N GLY A 62 1.48 -13.52 15.99
CA GLY A 62 2.54 -12.83 15.24
C GLY A 62 3.95 -13.22 15.68
N LEU A 63 4.95 -12.48 15.21
CA LEU A 63 6.36 -12.69 15.56
C LEU A 63 6.95 -11.56 16.43
N GLY A 64 6.16 -10.50 16.70
CA GLY A 64 6.60 -9.32 17.46
C GLY A 64 7.73 -8.52 16.81
N ILE A 65 8.02 -8.74 15.53
CA ILE A 65 9.14 -8.11 14.81
C ILE A 65 8.74 -6.70 14.37
N LYS A 66 9.41 -5.67 14.86
CA LYS A 66 9.20 -4.26 14.51
C LYS A 66 10.34 -3.73 13.65
N ASP A 67 10.51 -4.32 12.48
CA ASP A 67 11.57 -3.96 11.56
C ASP A 67 11.00 -3.73 10.16
N PHE A 68 10.98 -2.49 9.72
CA PHE A 68 10.42 -2.10 8.43
C PHE A 68 11.16 -2.69 7.22
N ARG A 69 12.37 -3.21 7.40
CA ARG A 69 13.13 -3.88 6.32
C ARG A 69 12.44 -5.14 5.79
N TYR A 70 11.64 -5.82 6.61
CA TYR A 70 10.79 -6.93 6.16
C TYR A 70 9.73 -6.47 5.15
N SER A 71 9.15 -5.28 5.34
CA SER A 71 8.23 -4.64 4.38
C SER A 71 8.94 -4.30 3.06
N VAL A 72 10.19 -3.83 3.14
CA VAL A 72 11.03 -3.56 1.96
C VAL A 72 11.24 -4.84 1.15
N VAL A 73 11.59 -5.95 1.82
CA VAL A 73 11.76 -7.26 1.17
C VAL A 73 10.49 -7.69 0.45
N ILE A 74 9.33 -7.59 1.10
CA ILE A 74 8.03 -7.94 0.46
C ILE A 74 7.77 -7.08 -0.78
N ALA A 75 7.99 -5.77 -0.69
CA ALA A 75 7.76 -4.86 -1.81
C ALA A 75 8.65 -5.21 -3.02
N GLU A 76 9.92 -5.51 -2.77
CA GLU A 76 10.88 -5.91 -3.80
C GLU A 76 10.50 -7.25 -4.45
N GLU A 77 10.10 -8.25 -3.66
CA GLU A 77 9.72 -9.56 -4.18
C GLU A 77 8.39 -9.53 -4.96
N ILE A 78 7.40 -8.75 -4.50
CA ILE A 78 6.16 -8.51 -5.28
C ILE A 78 6.49 -7.86 -6.64
N ALA A 79 7.40 -6.89 -6.65
CA ALA A 79 7.85 -6.26 -7.89
C ALA A 79 8.60 -7.25 -8.80
N ALA A 80 9.49 -8.06 -8.24
CA ALA A 80 10.29 -9.04 -8.99
C ALA A 80 9.42 -10.14 -9.62
N THR A 81 8.40 -10.63 -8.90
CA THR A 81 7.50 -11.71 -9.35
C THR A 81 6.25 -11.22 -10.08
N GLN A 82 6.02 -9.90 -10.09
CA GLN A 82 4.85 -9.26 -10.72
C GLN A 82 3.49 -9.75 -10.19
N THR A 83 3.43 -9.97 -8.89
CA THR A 83 2.25 -10.46 -8.15
C THR A 83 1.51 -9.35 -7.37
N GLN A 84 1.43 -8.15 -7.93
CA GLN A 84 0.89 -6.93 -7.28
C GLN A 84 -0.55 -7.07 -6.77
N GLY A 85 -1.29 -8.08 -7.20
CA GLY A 85 -2.68 -8.27 -6.77
C GLY A 85 -2.83 -8.49 -5.28
N ILE A 86 -1.92 -9.27 -4.66
CA ILE A 86 -1.94 -9.50 -3.22
C ILE A 86 -1.33 -8.30 -2.49
N ALA A 87 -2.17 -7.53 -1.82
CA ALA A 87 -1.80 -6.27 -1.18
C ALA A 87 -1.20 -6.47 0.22
N LEU A 88 -0.12 -7.25 0.32
CA LEU A 88 0.53 -7.54 1.61
C LEU A 88 0.96 -6.27 2.35
N GLY A 89 1.47 -5.26 1.62
CA GLY A 89 1.85 -3.98 2.22
C GLY A 89 0.66 -3.21 2.80
N LEU A 90 -0.53 -3.25 2.18
CA LEU A 90 -1.72 -2.65 2.77
C LEU A 90 -2.07 -3.32 4.11
N HIS A 91 -2.02 -4.64 4.17
CA HIS A 91 -2.33 -5.41 5.38
C HIS A 91 -1.30 -5.13 6.48
N ASN A 92 -0.01 -5.25 6.17
CA ASN A 92 1.07 -5.18 7.15
C ASN A 92 1.49 -3.75 7.51
N ASP A 93 1.64 -2.86 6.50
CA ASP A 93 2.25 -1.55 6.72
C ASP A 93 1.24 -0.45 7.00
N VAL A 94 0.03 -0.58 6.41
CA VAL A 94 -1.03 0.44 6.56
C VAL A 94 -1.96 0.08 7.70
N VAL A 95 -2.52 -1.13 7.72
CA VAL A 95 -3.58 -1.50 8.67
C VAL A 95 -3.05 -2.02 10.00
N ALA A 96 -2.01 -2.87 9.99
CA ALA A 96 -1.48 -3.48 11.21
C ALA A 96 -1.15 -2.48 12.33
N PRO A 97 -0.52 -1.31 12.07
CA PRO A 97 -0.22 -0.34 13.13
C PRO A 97 -1.46 0.13 13.91
N TYR A 98 -2.61 0.29 13.23
CA TYR A 98 -3.85 0.67 13.90
C TYR A 98 -4.35 -0.44 14.82
N LEU A 99 -4.29 -1.70 14.38
CA LEU A 99 -4.74 -2.84 15.18
C LEU A 99 -3.78 -3.18 16.32
N ILE A 100 -2.48 -2.97 16.15
CA ILE A 100 -1.48 -3.26 17.18
C ILE A 100 -1.51 -2.18 18.28
N ASP A 101 -1.53 -0.89 17.88
CA ASP A 101 -1.29 0.23 18.80
C ASP A 101 -2.55 0.75 19.47
N LEU A 102 -3.73 0.62 18.83
CA LEU A 102 -4.94 1.30 19.28
C LEU A 102 -5.99 0.38 19.91
N THR A 103 -5.79 -0.93 19.79
CA THR A 103 -6.75 -1.91 20.30
C THR A 103 -6.63 -2.14 21.82
N THR A 104 -7.77 -2.36 22.46
CA THR A 104 -7.85 -2.91 23.81
C THR A 104 -7.48 -4.40 23.79
N GLN A 105 -7.23 -5.01 24.97
CA GLN A 105 -6.93 -6.44 25.08
C GLN A 105 -8.08 -7.31 24.51
N GLU A 106 -9.33 -6.95 24.78
CA GLU A 106 -10.50 -7.63 24.22
C GLU A 106 -10.52 -7.57 22.69
N GLN A 107 -10.26 -6.39 22.12
CA GLN A 107 -10.20 -6.20 20.66
C GLN A 107 -9.05 -7.00 20.02
N ARG A 108 -7.87 -7.04 20.67
CA ARG A 108 -6.73 -7.85 20.22
C ARG A 108 -7.08 -9.32 20.14
N GLN A 109 -7.69 -9.87 21.19
CA GLN A 109 -8.13 -11.27 21.22
C GLN A 109 -9.14 -11.60 20.13
N ARG A 110 -10.02 -10.64 19.78
CA ARG A 110 -11.06 -10.84 18.75
C ARG A 110 -10.53 -10.75 17.33
N TRP A 111 -9.56 -9.87 17.06
CA TRP A 111 -9.21 -9.51 15.69
C TRP A 111 -7.82 -9.98 15.26
N LEU A 112 -6.81 -9.92 16.14
CA LEU A 112 -5.43 -10.17 15.74
C LEU A 112 -5.15 -11.63 15.30
N PRO A 113 -5.69 -12.69 15.95
CA PRO A 113 -5.43 -14.04 15.48
C PRO A 113 -5.89 -14.27 14.04
N GLY A 114 -7.12 -13.87 13.69
CA GLY A 114 -7.62 -13.98 12.32
C GLY A 114 -6.91 -13.04 11.32
N PHE A 115 -6.39 -11.90 11.80
CA PHE A 115 -5.57 -10.99 11.00
C PHE A 115 -4.24 -11.63 10.60
N VAL A 116 -3.57 -12.33 11.51
CA VAL A 116 -2.30 -13.01 11.25
C VAL A 116 -2.47 -14.23 10.35
N THR A 117 -3.56 -14.99 10.51
CA THR A 117 -3.83 -16.18 9.68
C THR A 117 -4.41 -15.85 8.30
N GLY A 118 -4.76 -14.59 8.03
CA GLY A 118 -5.43 -14.19 6.78
C GLY A 118 -6.91 -14.60 6.70
N GLU A 119 -7.49 -15.09 7.80
CA GLU A 119 -8.93 -15.37 7.90
C GLU A 119 -9.74 -14.07 7.99
N ARG A 120 -9.16 -13.02 8.59
CA ARG A 120 -9.76 -11.69 8.68
C ARG A 120 -8.95 -10.68 7.91
N LEU A 121 -9.48 -10.23 6.78
CA LEU A 121 -8.92 -9.17 5.97
C LEU A 121 -9.47 -7.84 6.45
N VAL A 122 -8.62 -6.82 6.43
CA VAL A 122 -8.97 -5.51 6.96
C VAL A 122 -8.78 -4.42 5.91
N ALA A 123 -9.71 -3.49 5.87
CA ALA A 123 -9.63 -2.27 5.09
C ALA A 123 -9.62 -1.04 6.00
N ILE A 124 -9.07 0.07 5.52
CA ILE A 124 -9.21 1.38 6.15
C ILE A 124 -9.98 2.32 5.23
N ALA A 125 -11.07 2.88 5.70
CA ALA A 125 -12.00 3.70 4.94
C ALA A 125 -11.90 5.17 5.37
N MET A 126 -10.98 5.91 4.71
CA MET A 126 -10.75 7.33 4.94
C MET A 126 -11.52 8.19 3.93
N SER A 127 -11.26 7.97 2.64
CA SER A 127 -11.72 8.82 1.53
C SER A 127 -13.24 8.76 1.32
N GLU A 128 -13.81 9.90 0.93
CA GLU A 128 -15.21 10.08 0.56
C GLU A 128 -15.30 10.74 -0.82
N PRO A 129 -16.44 10.71 -1.50
CA PRO A 129 -16.61 11.40 -2.79
C PRO A 129 -16.21 12.88 -2.75
N GLY A 130 -16.39 13.56 -1.60
CA GLY A 130 -16.04 14.97 -1.40
C GLY A 130 -14.75 15.20 -0.57
N ALA A 131 -14.10 14.15 -0.06
CA ALA A 131 -12.95 14.28 0.84
C ALA A 131 -11.86 13.27 0.52
N GLY A 132 -10.77 13.72 -0.09
CA GLY A 132 -9.58 12.93 -0.40
C GLY A 132 -8.33 13.57 0.19
N SER A 133 -7.70 14.51 -0.51
CA SER A 133 -6.53 15.24 -0.03
C SER A 133 -6.80 16.04 1.25
N ASP A 134 -7.99 16.63 1.37
CA ASP A 134 -8.45 17.30 2.59
C ASP A 134 -9.33 16.37 3.43
N LEU A 135 -8.68 15.53 4.25
CA LEU A 135 -9.38 14.64 5.18
C LEU A 135 -10.22 15.38 6.24
N LYS A 136 -9.99 16.70 6.43
CA LYS A 136 -10.81 17.50 7.35
C LYS A 136 -12.24 17.70 6.84
N GLN A 137 -12.50 17.41 5.57
CA GLN A 137 -13.83 17.50 4.94
C GLN A 137 -14.64 16.19 5.01
N VAL A 138 -14.15 15.17 5.73
CA VAL A 138 -14.93 13.93 5.96
C VAL A 138 -16.31 14.28 6.52
N LEU A 139 -17.36 13.74 5.91
CA LEU A 139 -18.76 13.99 6.26
C LEU A 139 -19.43 12.80 6.96
N ALA A 140 -18.87 11.58 6.87
CA ALA A 140 -19.41 10.43 7.59
C ALA A 140 -19.51 10.75 9.08
N THR A 141 -20.66 10.42 9.69
CA THR A 141 -20.97 10.70 11.09
C THR A 141 -21.20 9.42 11.88
N ALA A 142 -20.84 9.42 13.16
CA ALA A 142 -21.07 8.32 14.06
C ALA A 142 -21.59 8.87 15.39
N ARG A 143 -22.92 9.01 15.51
CA ARG A 143 -23.57 9.55 16.70
C ARG A 143 -23.69 8.49 17.79
N ARG A 144 -23.18 8.77 18.99
CA ARG A 144 -23.26 7.84 20.11
C ARG A 144 -24.70 7.74 20.66
N GLU A 145 -25.18 6.52 20.79
CA GLU A 145 -26.47 6.17 21.39
C GLU A 145 -26.28 5.03 22.39
N GLY A 146 -26.06 5.40 23.65
CA GLY A 146 -25.85 4.43 24.73
C GLY A 146 -24.57 3.60 24.53
N ASP A 147 -24.74 2.31 24.26
CA ASP A 147 -23.66 1.33 24.12
C ASP A 147 -23.18 1.13 22.67
N HIS A 148 -23.66 1.93 21.72
CA HIS A 148 -23.28 1.86 20.30
C HIS A 148 -23.20 3.25 19.66
N TYR A 149 -22.62 3.29 18.47
CA TYR A 149 -22.63 4.43 17.54
C TYR A 149 -23.53 4.12 16.36
N VAL A 150 -24.34 5.09 15.93
CA VAL A 150 -25.10 5.03 14.68
C VAL A 150 -24.25 5.70 13.59
N LEU A 151 -23.69 4.88 12.72
CA LEU A 151 -22.77 5.32 11.67
C LEU A 151 -23.52 5.52 10.36
N ASN A 152 -23.34 6.71 9.77
CA ASN A 152 -23.88 7.08 8.46
C ASN A 152 -22.81 7.70 7.58
N GLY A 153 -22.80 7.35 6.28
CA GLY A 153 -21.89 7.94 5.31
C GLY A 153 -21.58 7.04 4.13
N THR A 154 -20.73 7.56 3.25
CA THR A 154 -20.26 6.84 2.06
C THR A 154 -18.75 6.98 1.98
N LYS A 155 -18.07 5.89 1.71
CA LYS A 155 -16.62 5.85 1.49
C LYS A 155 -16.32 5.39 0.06
N THR A 156 -15.24 5.93 -0.53
CA THR A 156 -14.85 5.59 -1.90
C THR A 156 -13.36 5.29 -2.01
N PHE A 157 -12.96 4.57 -3.05
CA PHE A 157 -11.58 4.14 -3.29
C PHE A 157 -11.00 3.26 -2.18
N ILE A 158 -11.83 2.43 -1.56
CA ILE A 158 -11.39 1.59 -0.43
C ILE A 158 -10.79 0.29 -0.96
N SER A 159 -9.48 0.16 -0.81
CA SER A 159 -8.73 -1.07 -1.11
C SER A 159 -9.11 -2.18 -0.14
N ASN A 160 -9.18 -3.41 -0.62
CA ASN A 160 -9.78 -4.56 0.07
C ASN A 160 -11.26 -4.35 0.45
N GLY A 161 -11.94 -3.35 -0.11
CA GLY A 161 -13.33 -3.04 0.26
C GLY A 161 -14.32 -4.16 -0.04
N ILE A 162 -14.03 -5.01 -1.02
CA ILE A 162 -14.83 -6.21 -1.33
C ILE A 162 -14.49 -7.37 -0.38
N LEU A 163 -13.19 -7.56 -0.07
CA LEU A 163 -12.71 -8.71 0.70
C LEU A 163 -12.71 -8.50 2.22
N ALA A 164 -12.70 -7.25 2.70
CA ALA A 164 -12.49 -6.97 4.11
C ALA A 164 -13.60 -7.52 5.01
N ASP A 165 -13.21 -8.26 6.05
CA ASP A 165 -14.10 -8.71 7.13
C ASP A 165 -14.24 -7.62 8.20
N LEU A 166 -13.23 -6.75 8.32
CA LEU A 166 -13.19 -5.61 9.23
C LEU A 166 -12.87 -4.34 8.43
N VAL A 167 -13.62 -3.28 8.68
CA VAL A 167 -13.36 -1.97 8.06
C VAL A 167 -13.12 -0.93 9.16
N ILE A 168 -11.93 -0.35 9.20
CA ILE A 168 -11.63 0.81 10.05
C ILE A 168 -12.21 2.04 9.37
N VAL A 169 -13.28 2.60 9.90
CA VAL A 169 -14.01 3.73 9.31
C VAL A 169 -13.66 5.02 10.05
N VAL A 170 -13.21 6.02 9.31
CA VAL A 170 -13.04 7.40 9.81
C VAL A 170 -14.41 8.10 9.77
N ALA A 171 -14.92 8.53 10.93
CA ALA A 171 -16.18 9.23 11.02
C ALA A 171 -16.14 10.34 12.09
N ARG A 172 -17.04 11.32 11.99
CA ARG A 172 -17.20 12.36 12.99
C ARG A 172 -18.10 11.86 14.10
N THR A 173 -17.57 11.78 15.31
CA THR A 173 -18.36 11.55 16.54
C THR A 173 -18.79 12.86 17.17
N ASP A 174 -18.07 13.95 16.92
CA ASP A 174 -18.43 15.32 17.27
C ASP A 174 -18.25 16.24 16.03
N PRO A 175 -19.33 16.55 15.29
CA PRO A 175 -19.26 17.42 14.12
C PRO A 175 -18.77 18.84 14.40
N GLU A 176 -19.03 19.37 15.59
CA GLU A 176 -18.69 20.75 15.98
C GLU A 176 -17.19 20.91 16.32
N ALA A 177 -16.51 19.84 16.69
CA ALA A 177 -15.09 19.87 17.04
C ALA A 177 -14.14 19.85 15.83
N GLY A 178 -14.66 19.87 14.60
CA GLY A 178 -13.85 19.84 13.37
C GLY A 178 -13.04 18.55 13.27
N HIS A 179 -11.74 18.64 12.96
CA HIS A 179 -10.87 17.48 12.87
C HIS A 179 -10.62 16.78 14.22
N ARG A 180 -10.83 17.48 15.34
CA ARG A 180 -10.72 16.91 16.69
C ARG A 180 -11.95 16.09 17.08
N GLY A 181 -13.01 16.14 16.31
CA GLY A 181 -14.21 15.31 16.51
C GLY A 181 -14.21 14.04 15.66
N MET A 182 -13.10 13.70 15.00
CA MET A 182 -12.99 12.46 14.23
C MET A 182 -12.56 11.29 15.09
N SER A 183 -13.19 10.14 14.88
CA SER A 183 -12.90 8.87 15.54
C SER A 183 -12.71 7.75 14.52
N LEU A 184 -12.12 6.65 14.96
CA LEU A 184 -11.98 5.43 14.19
C LEU A 184 -12.92 4.36 14.76
N LEU A 185 -13.78 3.82 13.94
CA LEU A 185 -14.72 2.75 14.31
C LEU A 185 -14.46 1.52 13.45
N VAL A 186 -14.46 0.34 14.07
CA VAL A 186 -14.34 -0.92 13.34
C VAL A 186 -15.72 -1.48 13.04
N VAL A 187 -16.09 -1.48 11.77
CA VAL A 187 -17.30 -2.13 11.26
C VAL A 187 -16.95 -3.55 10.85
N GLU A 188 -17.69 -4.52 11.37
CA GLU A 188 -17.52 -5.94 11.05
C GLU A 188 -18.47 -6.35 9.94
N GLU A 189 -18.06 -7.32 9.12
CA GLU A 189 -18.94 -7.91 8.12
C GLU A 189 -20.24 -8.43 8.75
N GLY A 190 -21.35 -8.22 8.06
CA GLY A 190 -22.67 -8.65 8.54
C GLY A 190 -23.40 -7.63 9.43
N PHE A 191 -22.79 -6.48 9.76
CA PHE A 191 -23.54 -5.43 10.44
C PHE A 191 -24.67 -4.90 9.54
N GLU A 192 -25.88 -4.83 10.08
CA GLU A 192 -27.03 -4.30 9.38
C GLU A 192 -26.80 -2.86 8.95
N GLY A 193 -27.19 -2.51 7.71
CA GLY A 193 -26.97 -1.18 7.13
C GLY A 193 -25.57 -0.96 6.54
N PHE A 194 -24.62 -1.90 6.71
CA PHE A 194 -23.34 -1.88 6.01
C PHE A 194 -23.45 -2.60 4.68
N GLU A 195 -23.23 -1.87 3.59
CA GLU A 195 -23.28 -2.41 2.23
C GLU A 195 -21.98 -2.12 1.48
N ARG A 196 -21.47 -3.14 0.79
CA ARG A 196 -20.41 -2.97 -0.21
C ARG A 196 -21.03 -2.54 -1.51
N GLY A 197 -20.51 -1.45 -2.09
CA GLY A 197 -20.89 -1.00 -3.41
C GLY A 197 -20.20 -1.82 -4.50
N ARG A 198 -20.18 -1.25 -5.68
CA ARG A 198 -19.51 -1.89 -6.82
C ARG A 198 -17.98 -1.91 -6.62
N LYS A 199 -17.34 -2.97 -7.12
CA LYS A 199 -15.91 -2.97 -7.38
C LYS A 199 -15.60 -1.95 -8.49
N LEU A 200 -14.67 -1.02 -8.24
CA LEU A 200 -14.32 0.04 -9.18
C LEU A 200 -13.42 -0.52 -10.30
N ASP A 201 -13.74 -0.18 -11.55
CA ASP A 201 -12.89 -0.47 -12.70
C ASP A 201 -11.75 0.55 -12.78
N LYS A 202 -10.52 0.08 -12.62
CA LYS A 202 -9.32 0.91 -12.52
C LYS A 202 -8.45 0.79 -13.76
N ILE A 203 -7.69 1.84 -14.06
CA ILE A 203 -6.68 1.84 -15.13
C ILE A 203 -5.60 0.78 -14.86
N GLY A 204 -5.10 0.72 -13.62
CA GLY A 204 -4.04 -0.19 -13.15
C GLY A 204 -4.39 -0.86 -11.82
N ASN A 205 -3.45 -1.66 -11.28
CA ASN A 205 -3.63 -2.48 -10.08
C ASN A 205 -4.95 -3.27 -10.09
N ARG A 206 -5.29 -3.84 -11.24
CA ARG A 206 -6.62 -4.41 -11.49
C ARG A 206 -6.93 -5.61 -10.62
N ALA A 207 -5.93 -6.40 -10.26
CA ALA A 207 -6.09 -7.58 -9.41
C ALA A 207 -6.40 -7.23 -7.93
N GLN A 208 -6.04 -6.03 -7.46
CA GLN A 208 -6.43 -5.57 -6.14
C GLN A 208 -7.82 -4.96 -6.18
N ASP A 209 -8.75 -5.46 -5.37
CA ASP A 209 -10.09 -4.87 -5.29
C ASP A 209 -10.07 -3.49 -4.65
N THR A 210 -10.96 -2.66 -5.14
CA THR A 210 -11.20 -1.31 -4.64
C THR A 210 -12.68 -1.01 -4.78
N ALA A 211 -13.35 -0.59 -3.72
CA ALA A 211 -14.81 -0.47 -3.69
C ALA A 211 -15.29 0.85 -3.10
N GLU A 212 -16.58 1.10 -3.33
CA GLU A 212 -17.39 2.04 -2.55
C GLU A 212 -18.03 1.29 -1.39
N LEU A 213 -18.14 1.93 -0.23
CA LEU A 213 -18.78 1.40 0.97
C LEU A 213 -19.87 2.36 1.44
N PHE A 214 -21.02 1.81 1.81
CA PHE A 214 -22.19 2.57 2.26
C PHE A 214 -22.56 2.17 3.68
N PHE A 215 -22.84 3.16 4.50
CA PHE A 215 -23.23 3.00 5.90
C PHE A 215 -24.57 3.75 6.10
N ARG A 216 -25.64 3.01 6.42
CA ARG A 216 -26.99 3.54 6.64
C ARG A 216 -27.49 3.06 8.01
N ASP A 217 -27.43 3.95 8.97
CA ASP A 217 -27.80 3.67 10.37
C ASP A 217 -27.13 2.43 10.95
N VAL A 218 -25.86 2.19 10.58
CA VAL A 218 -25.10 1.03 11.06
C VAL A 218 -24.87 1.16 12.56
N ARG A 219 -25.36 0.21 13.32
CA ARG A 219 -25.19 0.16 14.79
C ARG A 219 -23.85 -0.49 15.14
N VAL A 220 -22.84 0.35 15.35
CA VAL A 220 -21.49 -0.09 15.70
C VAL A 220 -21.35 -0.12 17.22
N PRO A 221 -21.12 -1.27 17.87
CA PRO A 221 -20.95 -1.35 19.32
C PRO A 221 -19.85 -0.41 19.81
N ALA A 222 -20.04 0.26 20.94
CA ALA A 222 -19.06 1.21 21.49
C ALA A 222 -17.70 0.54 21.77
N ARG A 223 -17.70 -0.77 22.06
CA ARG A 223 -16.47 -1.59 22.19
C ARG A 223 -15.69 -1.76 20.89
N ASN A 224 -16.22 -1.34 19.73
CA ASN A 224 -15.55 -1.31 18.43
C ASN A 224 -14.94 0.08 18.13
N LEU A 225 -14.98 1.04 19.06
CA LEU A 225 -14.19 2.27 18.95
C LEU A 225 -12.70 1.91 19.04
N LEU A 226 -11.92 2.35 18.06
CA LEU A 226 -10.49 2.09 17.98
C LEU A 226 -9.72 3.28 18.57
N GLY A 227 -8.99 3.03 19.64
CA GLY A 227 -8.32 4.09 20.42
C GLY A 227 -9.32 4.95 21.19
N ALA A 228 -9.05 6.24 21.33
CA ALA A 228 -9.88 7.20 22.05
C ALA A 228 -10.78 8.00 21.11
N GLU A 229 -12.00 8.30 21.56
CA GLU A 229 -12.94 9.16 20.83
C GLU A 229 -12.34 10.55 20.57
N GLY A 230 -12.56 11.10 19.38
CA GLY A 230 -12.02 12.39 18.93
C GLY A 230 -10.53 12.39 18.58
N LYS A 231 -9.85 11.24 18.61
CA LYS A 231 -8.41 11.14 18.30
C LYS A 231 -8.11 10.54 16.92
N GLY A 232 -9.14 10.22 16.13
CA GLY A 232 -8.97 9.57 14.83
C GLY A 232 -8.02 10.31 13.90
N PHE A 233 -8.17 11.62 13.73
CA PHE A 233 -7.28 12.42 12.87
C PHE A 233 -5.82 12.35 13.34
N TYR A 234 -5.57 12.39 14.64
CA TYR A 234 -4.23 12.27 15.21
C TYR A 234 -3.60 10.91 14.87
N TYR A 235 -4.36 9.82 15.01
CA TYR A 235 -3.89 8.47 14.69
C TYR A 235 -3.54 8.31 13.21
N LEU A 236 -4.36 8.89 12.31
CA LEU A 236 -4.04 8.93 10.87
C LEU A 236 -2.71 9.65 10.62
N MET A 237 -2.52 10.84 11.17
CA MET A 237 -1.29 11.63 10.97
C MET A 237 -0.05 10.91 11.50
N ARG A 238 -0.17 10.16 12.60
CA ARG A 238 0.94 9.39 13.19
C ARG A 238 1.39 8.23 12.28
N ASN A 239 0.45 7.55 11.61
CA ASN A 239 0.75 6.34 10.84
C ASN A 239 1.11 6.63 9.36
N LEU A 240 0.67 7.77 8.81
CA LEU A 240 0.94 8.15 7.42
C LEU A 240 2.43 8.17 7.02
N PRO A 241 3.41 8.53 7.86
CA PRO A 241 4.82 8.49 7.47
C PRO A 241 5.28 7.08 7.06
N GLN A 242 4.94 6.04 7.82
CA GLN A 242 5.28 4.66 7.46
C GLN A 242 4.59 4.21 6.16
N GLU A 243 3.29 4.52 6.00
CA GLU A 243 2.54 4.24 4.78
C GLU A 243 3.21 4.88 3.55
N ARG A 244 3.61 6.15 3.65
CA ARG A 244 4.29 6.90 2.57
C ARG A 244 5.65 6.31 2.23
N LEU A 245 6.42 5.88 3.23
CA LEU A 245 7.70 5.21 2.98
C LEU A 245 7.49 3.88 2.25
N GLY A 246 6.48 3.08 2.64
CA GLY A 246 6.11 1.85 1.94
C GLY A 246 5.78 2.08 0.46
N ILE A 247 5.02 3.16 0.17
CA ILE A 247 4.72 3.56 -1.22
C ILE A 247 6.01 3.93 -1.97
N ALA A 248 6.93 4.66 -1.36
CA ALA A 248 8.19 5.07 -1.97
C ALA A 248 9.07 3.86 -2.33
N VAL A 249 9.20 2.92 -1.40
CA VAL A 249 9.95 1.67 -1.58
C VAL A 249 9.34 0.85 -2.72
N TYR A 250 8.02 0.65 -2.69
CA TYR A 250 7.33 -0.11 -3.73
C TYR A 250 7.48 0.55 -5.12
N ALA A 251 7.43 1.87 -5.19
CA ALA A 251 7.61 2.61 -6.44
C ALA A 251 8.99 2.35 -7.08
N ILE A 252 10.06 2.39 -6.28
CA ILE A 252 11.41 2.13 -6.79
C ILE A 252 11.60 0.65 -7.15
N ALA A 253 11.07 -0.29 -6.35
CA ALA A 253 11.11 -1.71 -6.69
C ALA A 253 10.43 -2.00 -8.06
N GLN A 254 9.31 -1.35 -8.37
CA GLN A 254 8.65 -1.46 -9.68
C GLN A 254 9.46 -0.80 -10.80
N ALA A 255 10.15 0.32 -10.51
CA ALA A 255 11.04 0.96 -11.46
C ALA A 255 12.27 0.09 -11.78
N ASP A 256 12.85 -0.60 -10.79
CA ASP A 256 13.91 -1.60 -10.99
C ASP A 256 13.43 -2.73 -11.90
N ARG A 257 12.23 -3.23 -11.69
CA ARG A 257 11.67 -4.26 -12.56
C ARG A 257 11.49 -3.77 -14.00
N ALA A 258 10.97 -2.55 -14.19
CA ALA A 258 10.83 -1.94 -15.50
C ALA A 258 12.19 -1.80 -16.20
N PHE A 259 13.22 -1.36 -15.48
CA PHE A 259 14.58 -1.26 -15.99
C PHE A 259 15.15 -2.64 -16.37
N LEU A 260 14.95 -3.66 -15.55
CA LEU A 260 15.43 -5.01 -15.79
C LEU A 260 14.85 -5.59 -17.08
N VAL A 261 13.51 -5.59 -17.22
CA VAL A 261 12.85 -6.14 -18.42
C VAL A 261 13.18 -5.34 -19.68
N THR A 262 13.35 -4.03 -19.56
CA THR A 262 13.72 -3.15 -20.69
C THR A 262 15.16 -3.36 -21.10
N THR A 263 16.07 -3.56 -20.16
CA THR A 263 17.48 -3.84 -20.47
C THR A 263 17.62 -5.17 -21.19
N GLN A 264 16.85 -6.19 -20.78
CA GLN A 264 16.81 -7.47 -21.50
C GLN A 264 16.22 -7.30 -22.91
N TYR A 265 15.08 -6.62 -23.02
CA TYR A 265 14.46 -6.32 -24.31
C TYR A 265 15.42 -5.58 -25.25
N ALA A 266 16.18 -4.61 -24.75
CA ALA A 266 17.12 -3.82 -25.53
C ALA A 266 18.34 -4.65 -26.04
N ARG A 267 18.67 -5.78 -25.40
CA ARG A 267 19.67 -6.74 -25.86
C ARG A 267 19.12 -7.64 -26.97
N ASP A 268 17.85 -8.05 -26.84
CA ASP A 268 17.24 -9.07 -27.70
C ASP A 268 16.61 -8.48 -28.96
N ARG A 269 16.10 -7.24 -28.86
CA ARG A 269 15.43 -6.57 -29.99
C ARG A 269 16.43 -5.96 -30.93
N HIS A 270 16.39 -6.40 -32.19
CA HIS A 270 17.22 -5.87 -33.27
C HIS A 270 16.47 -4.88 -34.15
N ALA A 271 17.14 -3.81 -34.54
CA ALA A 271 16.74 -2.85 -35.58
C ALA A 271 17.99 -2.30 -36.28
N PHE A 272 17.89 -2.02 -37.57
CA PHE A 272 19.00 -1.49 -38.36
C PHE A 272 20.28 -2.33 -38.22
N GLY A 273 20.15 -3.66 -38.17
CA GLY A 273 21.24 -4.63 -38.17
C GLY A 273 21.93 -4.87 -36.82
N GLN A 274 21.45 -4.29 -35.70
CA GLN A 274 22.05 -4.47 -34.38
C GLN A 274 21.01 -4.44 -33.26
N PRO A 275 21.32 -4.94 -32.02
CA PRO A 275 20.47 -4.76 -30.85
C PRO A 275 20.18 -3.28 -30.60
N ILE A 276 18.95 -2.96 -30.23
CA ILE A 276 18.57 -1.55 -30.01
C ILE A 276 19.35 -0.90 -28.83
N GLY A 277 19.83 -1.69 -27.89
CA GLY A 277 20.70 -1.23 -26.81
C GLY A 277 22.07 -0.74 -27.25
N GLN A 278 22.52 -1.06 -28.50
CA GLN A 278 23.79 -0.60 -29.05
C GLN A 278 23.71 0.82 -29.62
N PHE A 279 22.53 1.37 -29.86
CA PHE A 279 22.38 2.78 -30.22
C PHE A 279 22.79 3.68 -29.07
N GLN A 280 23.62 4.69 -29.35
CA GLN A 280 24.18 5.57 -28.30
C GLN A 280 23.10 6.24 -27.46
N VAL A 281 22.01 6.72 -28.06
CA VAL A 281 20.90 7.37 -27.40
C VAL A 281 20.23 6.42 -26.38
N ASN A 282 20.07 5.15 -26.72
CA ASN A 282 19.46 4.16 -25.84
C ASN A 282 20.41 3.77 -24.69
N ARG A 283 21.71 3.65 -24.98
CA ARG A 283 22.72 3.44 -23.91
C ARG A 283 22.76 4.58 -22.91
N PHE A 284 22.67 5.81 -23.38
CA PHE A 284 22.61 6.98 -22.49
C PHE A 284 21.35 6.95 -21.64
N ALA A 285 20.18 6.66 -22.22
CA ALA A 285 18.94 6.53 -21.48
C ALA A 285 19.02 5.44 -20.39
N LEU A 286 19.54 4.27 -20.71
CA LEU A 286 19.70 3.17 -19.75
C LEU A 286 20.73 3.49 -18.66
N ALA A 287 21.83 4.18 -19.00
CA ALA A 287 22.85 4.61 -18.04
C ALA A 287 22.28 5.65 -17.03
N GLU A 288 21.50 6.62 -17.54
CA GLU A 288 20.83 7.61 -16.68
C GLU A 288 19.83 6.93 -15.74
N ILE A 289 18.98 6.01 -16.24
CA ILE A 289 18.03 5.26 -15.43
C ILE A 289 18.76 4.48 -14.33
N LYS A 290 19.81 3.74 -14.69
CA LYS A 290 20.62 2.96 -13.73
C LYS A 290 21.18 3.85 -12.61
N THR A 291 21.74 5.01 -12.97
CA THR A 291 22.31 5.94 -12.01
C THR A 291 21.23 6.50 -11.08
N LYS A 292 20.06 6.88 -11.62
CA LYS A 292 18.92 7.38 -10.83
C LYS A 292 18.40 6.33 -9.85
N LEU A 293 18.34 5.06 -10.26
CA LEU A 293 17.95 3.96 -9.37
C LEU A 293 18.97 3.75 -8.25
N ASP A 294 20.28 3.82 -8.53
CA ASP A 294 21.30 3.72 -7.48
C ASP A 294 21.20 4.85 -6.45
N VAL A 295 20.93 6.09 -6.91
CA VAL A 295 20.70 7.24 -6.01
C VAL A 295 19.40 7.05 -5.20
N ALA A 296 18.34 6.53 -5.85
CA ALA A 296 17.06 6.26 -5.19
C ALA A 296 17.22 5.24 -4.05
N HIS A 297 17.92 4.13 -4.30
CA HIS A 297 18.19 3.14 -3.26
C HIS A 297 18.98 3.72 -2.10
N ALA A 298 20.04 4.49 -2.35
CA ALA A 298 20.83 5.10 -1.29
C ALA A 298 19.99 6.05 -0.41
N TYR A 299 19.09 6.84 -1.03
CA TYR A 299 18.19 7.73 -0.30
C TYR A 299 17.12 6.95 0.49
N LEU A 300 16.47 5.97 -0.14
CA LEU A 300 15.42 5.18 0.51
C LEU A 300 15.99 4.30 1.63
N ASP A 301 17.18 3.71 1.46
CA ASP A 301 17.84 2.94 2.51
C ASP A 301 18.09 3.80 3.75
N ARG A 302 18.43 5.08 3.59
CA ARG A 302 18.56 6.01 4.72
C ARG A 302 17.21 6.28 5.39
N CYS A 303 16.13 6.48 4.61
CA CYS A 303 14.78 6.66 5.16
C CYS A 303 14.26 5.39 5.86
N VAL A 304 14.55 4.21 5.31
CA VAL A 304 14.21 2.91 5.91
C VAL A 304 14.92 2.74 7.25
N GLN A 305 16.22 3.07 7.31
CA GLN A 305 16.97 3.01 8.57
C GLN A 305 16.38 3.97 9.61
N ALA A 306 16.04 5.21 9.22
CA ALA A 306 15.36 6.16 10.11
C ALA A 306 14.01 5.62 10.62
N ALA A 307 13.25 4.89 9.78
CA ALA A 307 12.02 4.24 10.22
C ALA A 307 12.27 3.12 11.24
N VAL A 308 13.31 2.31 11.04
CA VAL A 308 13.72 1.25 11.99
C VAL A 308 14.15 1.84 13.32
N ASP A 309 14.86 2.97 13.28
CA ASP A 309 15.34 3.69 14.48
C ASP A 309 14.22 4.51 15.17
N GLY A 310 13.02 4.61 14.55
CA GLY A 310 11.90 5.41 15.06
C GLY A 310 12.08 6.93 14.90
N GLU A 311 12.97 7.34 14.00
CA GLU A 311 13.38 8.74 13.77
C GLU A 311 12.78 9.34 12.48
N LEU A 312 12.11 8.53 11.64
CA LEU A 312 11.54 9.01 10.37
C LEU A 312 10.51 10.12 10.60
N THR A 313 10.76 11.29 10.07
CA THR A 313 9.85 12.43 10.18
C THR A 313 8.77 12.41 9.09
N ALA A 314 7.69 13.18 9.29
CA ALA A 314 6.60 13.27 8.33
C ALA A 314 7.04 13.92 7.01
N GLU A 315 7.92 14.93 7.08
CA GLU A 315 8.48 15.62 5.92
C GLU A 315 9.47 14.74 5.13
N GLU A 316 10.31 13.93 5.80
CA GLU A 316 11.21 12.98 5.15
C GLU A 316 10.41 11.90 4.41
N ALA A 317 9.39 11.33 5.05
CA ALA A 317 8.50 10.36 4.43
C ALA A 317 7.73 10.97 3.23
N ALA A 318 7.26 12.22 3.35
CA ALA A 318 6.63 12.94 2.25
C ALA A 318 7.62 13.20 1.10
N GLY A 319 8.85 13.60 1.42
CA GLY A 319 9.95 13.80 0.47
C GLY A 319 10.26 12.51 -0.30
N ALA A 320 10.44 11.41 0.42
CA ALA A 320 10.70 10.10 -0.16
C ALA A 320 9.55 9.67 -1.09
N LYS A 321 8.30 9.81 -0.65
CA LYS A 321 7.12 9.39 -1.42
C LYS A 321 6.98 10.14 -2.73
N TRP A 322 6.93 11.47 -2.71
CA TRP A 322 6.71 12.21 -3.95
C TRP A 322 7.86 12.03 -4.93
N TRP A 323 9.11 12.06 -4.45
CA TRP A 323 10.27 11.94 -5.31
C TRP A 323 10.37 10.55 -5.95
N ALA A 324 10.22 9.49 -5.16
CA ALA A 324 10.27 8.10 -5.65
C ALA A 324 9.17 7.81 -6.67
N THR A 325 7.94 8.28 -6.44
CA THR A 325 6.81 8.03 -7.36
C THR A 325 6.90 8.83 -8.65
N GLU A 326 7.45 10.05 -8.63
CA GLU A 326 7.77 10.80 -9.85
C GLU A 326 8.90 10.14 -10.63
N LEU A 327 9.94 9.68 -9.94
CA LEU A 327 11.05 8.96 -10.57
C LEU A 327 10.58 7.63 -11.18
N GLN A 328 9.74 6.87 -10.48
CA GLN A 328 9.12 5.66 -11.04
C GLN A 328 8.41 5.99 -12.36
N TRP A 329 7.56 7.02 -12.35
CA TRP A 329 6.81 7.42 -13.54
C TRP A 329 7.75 7.77 -14.71
N GLU A 330 8.78 8.58 -14.46
CA GLU A 330 9.78 8.92 -15.47
C GLU A 330 10.45 7.66 -16.05
N ILE A 331 10.85 6.72 -15.19
CA ILE A 331 11.57 5.52 -15.60
C ILE A 331 10.66 4.59 -16.40
N VAL A 332 9.45 4.29 -15.91
CA VAL A 332 8.57 3.34 -16.62
C VAL A 332 8.09 3.89 -17.96
N ASP A 333 7.90 5.22 -18.09
CA ASP A 333 7.54 5.86 -19.34
C ASP A 333 8.68 5.76 -20.38
N ARG A 334 9.91 6.07 -19.96
CA ARG A 334 11.09 5.90 -20.81
C ARG A 334 11.33 4.44 -21.20
N CYS A 335 11.12 3.51 -20.27
CA CYS A 335 11.22 2.08 -20.52
C CYS A 335 10.17 1.61 -21.53
N LEU A 336 8.92 2.02 -21.38
CA LEU A 336 7.85 1.71 -22.32
C LEU A 336 8.18 2.23 -23.73
N GLN A 337 8.70 3.46 -23.84
CA GLN A 337 9.10 4.04 -25.12
C GLN A 337 10.14 3.18 -25.83
N LEU A 338 11.10 2.59 -25.11
CA LEU A 338 12.13 1.70 -25.69
C LEU A 338 11.55 0.38 -26.24
N HIS A 339 10.38 -0.06 -25.78
CA HIS A 339 9.69 -1.23 -26.33
C HIS A 339 8.93 -0.93 -27.63
N GLY A 340 8.75 0.37 -27.99
CA GLY A 340 8.01 0.77 -29.17
C GLY A 340 6.57 0.25 -29.15
N GLY A 341 6.06 -0.26 -30.28
CA GLY A 341 4.68 -0.77 -30.35
C GLY A 341 4.39 -1.90 -29.37
N TYR A 342 5.38 -2.73 -29.04
CA TYR A 342 5.21 -3.77 -28.02
C TYR A 342 4.98 -3.23 -26.60
N GLY A 343 5.46 -2.03 -26.29
CA GLY A 343 5.16 -1.36 -25.03
C GLY A 343 3.70 -0.97 -24.85
N TYR A 344 2.91 -0.94 -25.95
CA TYR A 344 1.49 -0.56 -25.92
C TYR A 344 0.52 -1.76 -25.93
N ILE A 345 1.05 -2.98 -25.76
CA ILE A 345 0.27 -4.22 -25.80
C ILE A 345 0.24 -4.84 -24.38
N ASN A 346 -0.96 -5.23 -23.94
CA ASN A 346 -1.18 -5.74 -22.58
C ASN A 346 -0.42 -7.02 -22.24
N GLU A 347 -0.02 -7.80 -23.23
CA GLU A 347 0.78 -9.03 -23.08
C GLU A 347 2.22 -8.74 -22.64
N TYR A 348 2.70 -7.51 -22.87
CA TYR A 348 4.02 -7.10 -22.40
C TYR A 348 3.96 -6.52 -21.00
N GLU A 349 4.85 -7.01 -20.16
CA GLU A 349 4.93 -6.64 -18.76
C GLU A 349 5.08 -5.13 -18.55
N ILE A 350 5.85 -4.46 -19.41
CA ILE A 350 6.09 -3.02 -19.30
C ILE A 350 4.80 -2.19 -19.40
N ALA A 351 3.81 -2.63 -20.18
CA ALA A 351 2.52 -1.95 -20.30
C ALA A 351 1.75 -1.99 -18.96
N ARG A 352 1.83 -3.11 -18.23
CA ARG A 352 1.24 -3.24 -16.90
C ARG A 352 1.97 -2.36 -15.90
N LEU A 353 3.30 -2.41 -15.85
CA LEU A 353 4.13 -1.59 -14.98
C LEU A 353 3.83 -0.10 -15.17
N TRP A 354 3.64 0.35 -16.41
CA TRP A 354 3.29 1.73 -16.73
C TRP A 354 1.91 2.12 -16.20
N ARG A 355 0.88 1.29 -16.40
CA ARG A 355 -0.48 1.56 -15.90
C ARG A 355 -0.52 1.59 -14.37
N ASP A 356 0.15 0.64 -13.72
CA ASP A 356 0.13 0.47 -12.27
C ASP A 356 0.92 1.59 -11.55
N ALA A 357 1.95 2.14 -12.20
CA ALA A 357 2.73 3.25 -11.67
C ALA A 357 1.92 4.53 -11.47
N ARG A 358 0.87 4.77 -12.30
CA ARG A 358 0.19 6.06 -12.31
C ARG A 358 -0.49 6.42 -11.00
N VAL A 359 -1.04 5.45 -10.29
CA VAL A 359 -1.76 5.69 -9.03
C VAL A 359 -0.83 6.03 -7.86
N GLN A 360 0.46 5.65 -7.93
CA GLN A 360 1.43 5.89 -6.87
C GLN A 360 1.58 7.39 -6.52
N ARG A 361 1.37 8.27 -7.50
CA ARG A 361 1.40 9.72 -7.35
C ARG A 361 0.11 10.31 -6.76
N LEU A 362 -0.93 9.49 -6.55
CA LEU A 362 -2.28 9.93 -6.13
C LEU A 362 -2.59 9.52 -4.69
N TYR A 363 -2.51 8.23 -4.37
CA TYR A 363 -2.89 7.70 -3.05
C TYR A 363 -1.79 7.93 -1.98
N GLY A 364 -2.13 7.79 -0.70
CA GLY A 364 -1.23 8.12 0.41
C GLY A 364 -0.88 9.63 0.50
N GLY A 365 -1.66 10.48 -0.20
CA GLY A 365 -1.45 11.89 -0.43
C GLY A 365 -0.82 12.17 -1.80
N THR A 366 -1.42 13.10 -2.58
CA THR A 366 -0.91 13.44 -3.92
C THR A 366 0.49 14.04 -3.87
N THR A 367 1.19 14.06 -5.02
CA THR A 367 2.50 14.74 -5.15
C THR A 367 2.46 16.16 -4.60
N GLU A 368 1.37 16.91 -4.84
CA GLU A 368 1.19 18.30 -4.38
C GLU A 368 1.09 18.36 -2.86
N ILE A 369 0.31 17.45 -2.24
CA ILE A 369 0.20 17.36 -0.77
C ILE A 369 1.55 17.00 -0.14
N MET A 370 2.31 16.10 -0.75
CA MET A 370 3.66 15.75 -0.26
C MET A 370 4.60 16.96 -0.32
N LYS A 371 4.60 17.70 -1.43
CA LYS A 371 5.38 18.92 -1.58
C LYS A 371 4.97 20.02 -0.61
N GLU A 372 3.67 20.14 -0.32
CA GLU A 372 3.12 21.07 0.67
C GLU A 372 3.66 20.75 2.08
N ILE A 373 3.71 19.45 2.47
CA ILE A 373 4.26 19.04 3.77
C ILE A 373 5.73 19.41 3.87
N VAL A 374 6.53 19.13 2.85
CA VAL A 374 7.95 19.49 2.81
C VAL A 374 8.11 21.02 2.79
N GLY A 375 7.33 21.74 1.99
CA GLY A 375 7.39 23.19 1.90
C GLY A 375 7.12 23.87 3.24
N ARG A 376 6.12 23.41 3.98
CA ARG A 376 5.82 23.94 5.33
C ARG A 376 6.92 23.65 6.35
N SER A 377 7.62 22.54 6.26
CA SER A 377 8.75 22.26 7.16
C SER A 377 9.93 23.21 6.95
N LEU A 378 10.00 23.87 5.78
CA LEU A 378 10.98 24.91 5.48
C LEU A 378 10.60 26.30 6.04
N GLY A 379 9.44 26.43 6.67
CA GLY A 379 8.97 27.67 7.29
C GLY A 379 8.14 28.60 6.38
N PHE A 380 7.61 28.07 5.26
CA PHE A 380 6.74 28.80 4.34
C PHE A 380 5.25 28.52 4.58
#